data_15b52395504581fb8b22573400a14668
#
_entry.id   15b52395504581fb8b22573400a14668
#
_cell.length_a   1.000
_cell.length_b   1.000
_cell.length_c   1.000
_cell.angle_alpha   90.00
_cell.angle_beta   90.00
_cell.angle_gamma   90.00
#
_symmetry.space_group_name_H-M   'P 1'
#
loop_
_entity.id
_entity.type
_entity.pdbx_description
1 polymer ?
#
loop_
_entity_poly.entity_id
_entity_poly.type
_entity_poly.pdbx_seq_one_letter_code
_entity_poly.pdbx_strand_id
1 'polypeptide(L)'
;MKKKLIRVTTADISLDGLLKGQLKYLNQYFEVVGVAKDTGVLEEVGKREGIRVIDAPLERPISLIKDIRALWFLYRLFRKEKPWCVHANTPKGSLLSMIAAYFARVPFRIYTVTGLRYQGASGLLRSVLKMMERVTCLCAINVIPEGHGVLHCLQADGITHKPLRVIYNGNINGVDTEFFKKEESIPHESYTFIFVGRIVRDKGIQNLCRL
;
A
#
# COMPACT_ATOMS: atom_id res chain seq x y z
N MET A 1 27.83 -2.37 -5.59
CA MET A 1 26.90 -2.06 -4.47
C MET A 1 25.46 -2.22 -4.97
N LYS A 2 24.58 -2.85 -4.17
CA LYS A 2 23.15 -2.93 -4.49
C LYS A 2 22.51 -1.53 -4.47
N LYS A 3 21.56 -1.29 -5.38
CA LYS A 3 20.76 -0.06 -5.37
C LYS A 3 19.79 -0.10 -4.19
N LYS A 4 19.59 1.04 -3.51
CA LYS A 4 18.71 1.12 -2.33
C LYS A 4 17.26 1.28 -2.74
N LEU A 5 16.40 0.40 -2.23
CA LEU A 5 14.94 0.43 -2.38
C LEU A 5 14.29 0.68 -1.01
N ILE A 6 13.54 1.76 -0.89
CA ILE A 6 12.74 2.02 0.31
C ILE A 6 11.28 1.62 0.04
N ARG A 7 10.75 0.71 0.86
CA ARG A 7 9.34 0.31 0.86
C ARG A 7 8.62 1.04 1.97
N VAL A 8 7.57 1.79 1.63
CA VAL A 8 6.83 2.60 2.60
C VAL A 8 5.39 2.14 2.70
N THR A 9 4.95 1.90 3.95
CA THR A 9 3.53 1.70 4.29
C THR A 9 3.15 2.60 5.46
N THR A 10 1.85 2.83 5.68
CA THR A 10 1.40 3.68 6.79
C THR A 10 1.68 3.04 8.15
N ALA A 11 1.52 1.72 8.26
CA ALA A 11 1.76 0.97 9.48
C ALA A 11 2.48 -0.35 9.16
N ASP A 12 3.26 -0.84 10.11
CA ASP A 12 4.06 -2.07 10.05
C ASP A 12 3.24 -3.33 9.74
N ILE A 13 2.01 -3.44 10.24
CA ILE A 13 1.10 -4.53 9.90
C ILE A 13 0.82 -4.64 8.39
N SER A 14 1.03 -3.57 7.62
CA SER A 14 0.93 -3.61 6.16
C SER A 14 2.21 -4.12 5.51
N LEU A 15 3.38 -3.92 6.11
CA LEU A 15 4.62 -4.60 5.71
C LEU A 15 4.52 -6.09 6.05
N ASP A 16 3.99 -6.40 7.23
CA ASP A 16 3.86 -7.76 7.74
C ASP A 16 2.90 -8.61 6.88
N GLY A 17 1.68 -8.14 6.67
CA GLY A 17 0.65 -8.90 5.97
C GLY A 17 0.71 -8.81 4.45
N LEU A 18 0.82 -7.57 3.90
CA LEU A 18 0.73 -7.36 2.46
C LEU A 18 2.03 -7.68 1.71
N LEU A 19 3.19 -7.61 2.38
CA LEU A 19 4.50 -7.74 1.73
C LEU A 19 5.33 -8.89 2.28
N LYS A 20 4.71 -9.81 3.01
CA LYS A 20 5.37 -10.99 3.60
C LYS A 20 6.10 -11.80 2.53
N GLY A 21 7.40 -12.05 2.75
CA GLY A 21 8.26 -12.76 1.82
C GLY A 21 8.74 -11.94 0.62
N GLN A 22 7.98 -10.93 0.18
CA GLN A 22 8.35 -10.06 -0.95
C GLN A 22 9.59 -9.22 -0.63
N LEU A 23 9.68 -8.71 0.61
CA LEU A 23 10.81 -7.87 1.02
C LEU A 23 12.11 -8.68 1.06
N LYS A 24 12.06 -9.89 1.58
CA LYS A 24 13.18 -10.85 1.57
C LYS A 24 13.62 -11.19 0.15
N TYR A 25 12.68 -11.45 -0.76
CA TYR A 25 12.97 -11.71 -2.15
C TYR A 25 13.65 -10.50 -2.82
N LEU A 26 13.09 -9.30 -2.64
CA LEU A 26 13.68 -8.08 -3.21
C LEU A 26 15.05 -7.76 -2.64
N ASN A 27 15.32 -8.14 -1.38
CA ASN A 27 16.60 -7.91 -0.73
C ASN A 27 17.76 -8.74 -1.35
N GLN A 28 17.44 -9.73 -2.17
CA GLN A 28 18.45 -10.44 -2.97
C GLN A 28 19.05 -9.54 -4.06
N TYR A 29 18.27 -8.59 -4.60
CA TYR A 29 18.64 -7.74 -5.72
C TYR A 29 18.94 -6.29 -5.32
N PHE A 30 18.29 -5.81 -4.26
CA PHE A 30 18.38 -4.43 -3.75
C PHE A 30 18.84 -4.41 -2.30
N GLU A 31 19.30 -3.27 -1.82
CA GLU A 31 19.36 -2.96 -0.38
C GLU A 31 17.97 -2.48 0.03
N VAL A 32 17.15 -3.38 0.58
CA VAL A 32 15.76 -3.04 0.95
C VAL A 32 15.70 -2.43 2.34
N VAL A 33 14.94 -1.34 2.48
CA VAL A 33 14.64 -0.70 3.76
C VAL A 33 13.12 -0.57 3.89
N GLY A 34 12.55 -1.12 4.95
CA GLY A 34 11.14 -0.96 5.30
C GLY A 34 10.91 0.30 6.12
N VAL A 35 9.91 1.10 5.77
CA VAL A 35 9.54 2.32 6.50
C VAL A 35 8.05 2.29 6.80
N ALA A 36 7.68 2.32 8.07
CA ALA A 36 6.29 2.34 8.51
C ALA A 36 6.19 2.92 9.92
N LYS A 37 4.97 3.24 10.38
CA LYS A 37 4.73 3.45 11.81
C LYS A 37 4.82 2.11 12.53
N ASP A 38 5.66 2.08 13.56
CA ASP A 38 5.74 0.94 14.45
C ASP A 38 4.48 0.86 15.33
N THR A 39 3.80 -0.27 15.25
CA THR A 39 2.66 -0.63 16.12
C THR A 39 2.93 -1.89 16.94
N GLY A 40 4.18 -2.34 16.96
CA GLY A 40 4.67 -3.45 17.79
C GLY A 40 5.22 -4.64 17.01
N VAL A 41 5.15 -4.64 15.65
CA VAL A 41 5.62 -5.76 14.81
C VAL A 41 6.75 -5.37 13.85
N LEU A 42 7.16 -4.10 13.83
CA LEU A 42 8.11 -3.60 12.84
C LEU A 42 9.48 -4.29 12.94
N GLU A 43 9.99 -4.49 14.14
CA GLU A 43 11.28 -5.16 14.38
C GLU A 43 11.23 -6.64 13.97
N GLU A 44 10.11 -7.32 14.25
CA GLU A 44 9.89 -8.71 13.84
C GLU A 44 9.89 -8.85 12.32
N VAL A 45 9.20 -7.94 11.61
CA VAL A 45 9.23 -7.85 10.15
C VAL A 45 10.66 -7.69 9.65
N GLY A 46 11.44 -6.80 10.25
CA GLY A 46 12.85 -6.59 9.89
C GLY A 46 13.67 -7.87 10.00
N LYS A 47 13.53 -8.58 11.13
CA LYS A 47 14.23 -9.86 11.37
C LYS A 47 13.80 -10.95 10.39
N ARG A 48 12.49 -11.13 10.20
CA ARG A 48 11.93 -12.16 9.30
C ARG A 48 12.33 -11.95 7.85
N GLU A 49 12.26 -10.72 7.37
CA GLU A 49 12.56 -10.39 5.98
C GLU A 49 14.07 -10.17 5.73
N GLY A 50 14.89 -10.08 6.78
CA GLY A 50 16.32 -9.82 6.69
C GLY A 50 16.64 -8.44 6.15
N ILE A 51 15.86 -7.44 6.51
CA ILE A 51 15.97 -6.05 6.06
C ILE A 51 16.10 -5.07 7.22
N ARG A 52 16.66 -3.89 6.96
CA ARG A 52 16.60 -2.78 7.89
C ARG A 52 15.20 -2.17 7.87
N VAL A 53 14.69 -1.83 9.06
CA VAL A 53 13.40 -1.14 9.22
C VAL A 53 13.58 0.19 9.94
N ILE A 54 12.68 1.13 9.69
CA ILE A 54 12.70 2.48 10.26
C ILE A 54 11.29 2.85 10.70
N ASP A 55 11.12 3.17 11.98
CA ASP A 55 9.87 3.77 12.49
C ASP A 55 9.72 5.19 11.94
N ALA A 56 8.58 5.47 11.34
CA ALA A 56 8.23 6.76 10.80
C ALA A 56 6.95 7.28 11.46
N PRO A 57 6.81 8.59 11.72
CA PRO A 57 5.65 9.15 12.39
C PRO A 57 4.42 9.22 11.47
N LEU A 58 4.10 8.08 10.86
CA LEU A 58 2.95 7.91 9.98
C LEU A 58 1.74 7.46 10.81
N GLU A 59 0.60 8.10 10.62
CA GLU A 59 -0.64 7.72 11.29
C GLU A 59 -1.76 7.49 10.29
N ARG A 60 -2.68 6.57 10.59
CA ARG A 60 -3.83 6.29 9.70
C ARG A 60 -4.87 7.42 9.65
N PRO A 61 -5.24 8.07 10.77
CA PRO A 61 -6.15 9.21 10.76
C PRO A 61 -5.53 10.41 10.03
N ILE A 62 -6.36 11.19 9.33
CA ILE A 62 -5.94 12.44 8.70
C ILE A 62 -5.73 13.48 9.79
N SER A 63 -4.53 14.04 9.86
CA SER A 63 -4.17 15.11 10.80
C SER A 63 -3.12 16.00 10.16
N LEU A 64 -3.49 17.24 9.85
CA LEU A 64 -2.64 18.14 9.07
C LEU A 64 -1.25 18.34 9.70
N ILE A 65 -1.20 18.60 11.01
CA ILE A 65 0.07 18.85 11.72
C ILE A 65 0.95 17.60 11.73
N LYS A 66 0.36 16.44 12.05
CA LYS A 66 1.08 15.17 12.08
C LYS A 66 1.55 14.74 10.69
N ASP A 67 0.74 15.05 9.67
CA ASP A 67 1.04 14.73 8.27
C ASP A 67 2.19 15.59 7.73
N ILE A 68 2.23 16.88 8.09
CA ILE A 68 3.37 17.76 7.76
C ILE A 68 4.65 17.27 8.45
N ARG A 69 4.56 16.85 9.72
CA ARG A 69 5.70 16.28 10.45
C ARG A 69 6.20 14.99 9.80
N ALA A 70 5.29 14.11 9.40
CA ALA A 70 5.62 12.87 8.71
C ALA A 70 6.23 13.13 7.32
N LEU A 71 5.68 14.08 6.57
CA LEU A 71 6.22 14.52 5.29
C LEU A 71 7.67 15.04 5.41
N TRP A 72 7.91 15.88 6.41
CA TRP A 72 9.25 16.42 6.68
C TRP A 72 10.25 15.33 7.09
N PHE A 73 9.81 14.40 7.94
CA PHE A 73 10.60 13.23 8.33
C PHE A 73 11.00 12.41 7.09
N LEU A 74 10.04 12.05 6.24
CA LEU A 74 10.29 11.28 5.02
C LEU A 74 11.21 12.02 4.04
N TYR A 75 11.01 13.33 3.88
CA TYR A 75 11.90 14.14 3.04
C TYR A 75 13.35 14.11 3.54
N ARG A 76 13.57 14.33 4.85
CA ARG A 76 14.91 14.25 5.46
C ARG A 76 15.50 12.85 5.34
N LEU A 77 14.69 11.81 5.55
CA LEU A 77 15.10 10.42 5.40
C LEU A 77 15.58 10.16 3.98
N PHE A 78 14.82 10.52 2.96
CA PHE A 78 15.19 10.29 1.57
C PHE A 78 16.40 11.11 1.12
N ARG A 79 16.55 12.31 1.65
CA ARG A 79 17.78 13.13 1.42
C ARG A 79 19.02 12.48 2.05
N LYS A 80 18.89 11.87 3.23
CA LYS A 80 19.98 11.18 3.93
C LYS A 80 20.31 9.83 3.28
N GLU A 81 19.31 9.01 3.06
CA GLU A 81 19.45 7.63 2.54
C GLU A 81 19.77 7.58 1.05
N LYS A 82 19.44 8.61 0.29
CA LYS A 82 19.63 8.72 -1.17
C LYS A 82 19.16 7.45 -1.90
N PRO A 83 17.89 7.00 -1.69
CA PRO A 83 17.42 5.78 -2.31
C PRO A 83 17.37 5.94 -3.83
N TRP A 84 17.66 4.84 -4.53
CA TRP A 84 17.43 4.74 -5.97
C TRP A 84 15.93 4.66 -6.29
N CYS A 85 15.16 3.97 -5.42
CA CYS A 85 13.72 3.82 -5.59
C CYS A 85 12.98 3.97 -4.25
N VAL A 86 11.85 4.67 -4.28
CA VAL A 86 10.83 4.65 -3.23
C VAL A 86 9.57 4.00 -3.79
N HIS A 87 9.08 2.96 -3.12
CA HIS A 87 7.87 2.25 -3.51
C HIS A 87 6.89 2.21 -2.34
N ALA A 88 5.69 2.73 -2.55
CA ALA A 88 4.64 2.78 -1.54
C ALA A 88 3.31 2.19 -2.06
N ASN A 89 2.46 1.69 -1.14
CA ASN A 89 1.24 0.99 -1.51
C ASN A 89 0.02 1.28 -0.62
N THR A 90 0.17 1.99 0.49
CA THR A 90 -0.98 2.38 1.32
C THR A 90 -1.39 3.84 1.03
N PRO A 91 -2.68 4.21 1.02
CA PRO A 91 -3.13 5.51 0.52
C PRO A 91 -2.39 6.70 1.13
N LYS A 92 -2.36 6.79 2.47
CA LYS A 92 -1.70 7.91 3.15
C LYS A 92 -0.17 7.82 3.10
N GLY A 93 0.38 6.61 3.32
CA GLY A 93 1.81 6.36 3.19
C GLY A 93 2.32 6.70 1.79
N SER A 94 1.54 6.39 0.75
CA SER A 94 1.88 6.73 -0.63
C SER A 94 1.83 8.22 -0.90
N LEU A 95 0.80 8.92 -0.45
CA LEU A 95 0.70 10.37 -0.62
C LEU A 95 1.94 11.08 -0.05
N LEU A 96 2.23 10.83 1.23
CA LEU A 96 3.32 11.52 1.91
C LEU A 96 4.69 11.12 1.35
N SER A 97 4.89 9.82 1.05
CA SER A 97 6.17 9.37 0.49
C SER A 97 6.39 9.79 -0.95
N MET A 98 5.36 9.80 -1.80
CA MET A 98 5.54 10.26 -3.19
C MET A 98 5.85 11.77 -3.25
N ILE A 99 5.18 12.58 -2.43
CA ILE A 99 5.50 14.01 -2.30
C ILE A 99 6.94 14.20 -1.77
N ALA A 100 7.29 13.54 -0.66
CA ALA A 100 8.64 13.64 -0.09
C ALA A 100 9.73 13.19 -1.08
N ALA A 101 9.51 12.08 -1.78
CA ALA A 101 10.43 11.54 -2.76
C ALA A 101 10.57 12.43 -4.01
N TYR A 102 9.49 13.09 -4.43
CA TYR A 102 9.53 14.07 -5.51
C TYR A 102 10.45 15.25 -5.16
N PHE A 103 10.25 15.88 -4.00
CA PHE A 103 11.07 16.99 -3.54
C PHE A 103 12.51 16.55 -3.18
N ALA A 104 12.71 15.35 -2.70
CA ALA A 104 14.04 14.77 -2.47
C ALA A 104 14.76 14.37 -3.77
N ARG A 105 14.10 14.47 -4.93
CA ARG A 105 14.61 14.09 -6.27
C ARG A 105 15.02 12.61 -6.35
N VAL A 106 14.22 11.72 -5.73
CA VAL A 106 14.44 10.28 -5.85
C VAL A 106 14.22 9.85 -7.30
N PRO A 107 15.15 9.11 -7.93
CA PRO A 107 15.07 8.79 -9.35
C PRO A 107 13.85 7.97 -9.74
N PHE A 108 13.49 6.94 -8.94
CA PHE A 108 12.34 6.09 -9.20
C PHE A 108 11.34 6.18 -8.06
N ARG A 109 10.08 6.45 -8.40
CA ARG A 109 8.98 6.62 -7.46
C ARG A 109 7.81 5.79 -7.95
N ILE A 110 7.51 4.70 -7.24
CA ILE A 110 6.49 3.72 -7.60
C ILE A 110 5.35 3.80 -6.60
N TYR A 111 4.14 3.94 -7.12
CA TYR A 111 2.92 3.86 -6.34
C TYR A 111 2.08 2.67 -6.81
N THR A 112 1.91 1.66 -5.95
CA THR A 112 0.94 0.58 -6.17
C THR A 112 -0.38 0.94 -5.50
N VAL A 113 -1.44 1.03 -6.29
CA VAL A 113 -2.78 1.43 -5.84
C VAL A 113 -3.52 0.18 -5.38
N THR A 114 -3.59 -0.03 -4.06
CA THR A 114 -4.23 -1.21 -3.43
C THR A 114 -5.70 -0.97 -3.05
N GLY A 115 -6.24 0.19 -3.36
CA GLY A 115 -7.62 0.57 -3.09
C GLY A 115 -7.82 2.08 -3.12
N LEU A 116 -9.02 2.50 -3.42
CA LEU A 116 -9.38 3.90 -3.63
C LEU A 116 -10.33 4.37 -2.53
N ARG A 117 -9.78 5.05 -1.52
CA ARG A 117 -10.55 5.53 -0.36
C ARG A 117 -11.73 6.43 -0.74
N TYR A 118 -11.64 7.17 -1.83
CA TYR A 118 -12.69 8.07 -2.26
C TYR A 118 -13.95 7.34 -2.77
N GLN A 119 -13.88 6.05 -3.08
CA GLN A 119 -15.04 5.26 -3.51
C GLN A 119 -16.05 5.07 -2.36
N GLY A 120 -15.57 4.94 -1.12
CA GLY A 120 -16.43 4.87 0.07
C GLY A 120 -16.80 6.23 0.67
N ALA A 121 -16.43 7.35 0.03
CA ALA A 121 -16.69 8.69 0.51
C ALA A 121 -17.71 9.42 -0.40
N SER A 122 -18.39 10.43 0.18
CA SER A 122 -19.36 11.28 -0.52
C SER A 122 -19.05 12.77 -0.31
N GLY A 123 -19.67 13.63 -1.12
CA GLY A 123 -19.58 15.09 -0.98
C GLY A 123 -18.15 15.63 -1.06
N LEU A 124 -17.86 16.64 -0.24
CA LEU A 124 -16.57 17.32 -0.22
C LEU A 124 -15.40 16.40 0.11
N LEU A 125 -15.62 15.45 1.03
CA LEU A 125 -14.58 14.49 1.40
C LEU A 125 -14.13 13.64 0.21
N ARG A 126 -15.06 13.21 -0.64
CA ARG A 126 -14.73 12.48 -1.87
C ARG A 126 -13.84 13.30 -2.80
N SER A 127 -14.16 14.58 -2.96
CA SER A 127 -13.39 15.50 -3.81
C SER A 127 -11.98 15.71 -3.29
N VAL A 128 -11.83 15.91 -1.98
CA VAL A 128 -10.52 16.02 -1.31
C VAL A 128 -9.70 14.74 -1.50
N LEU A 129 -10.30 13.58 -1.25
CA LEU A 129 -9.60 12.29 -1.42
C LEU A 129 -9.20 12.02 -2.88
N LYS A 130 -10.03 12.41 -3.87
CA LYS A 130 -9.66 12.35 -5.30
C LYS A 130 -8.48 13.26 -5.61
N MET A 131 -8.46 14.48 -5.03
CA MET A 131 -7.34 15.40 -5.22
C MET A 131 -6.05 14.84 -4.61
N MET A 132 -6.12 14.26 -3.42
CA MET A 132 -4.97 13.58 -2.79
C MET A 132 -4.43 12.44 -3.66
N GLU A 133 -5.33 11.66 -4.26
CA GLU A 133 -4.97 10.58 -5.18
C GLU A 133 -4.28 11.11 -6.45
N ARG A 134 -4.81 12.19 -7.04
CA ARG A 134 -4.19 12.87 -8.19
C ARG A 134 -2.78 13.37 -7.87
N VAL A 135 -2.58 13.99 -6.70
CA VAL A 135 -1.26 14.46 -6.25
C VAL A 135 -0.30 13.29 -6.07
N THR A 136 -0.76 12.18 -5.49
CA THR A 136 0.06 10.97 -5.34
C THR A 136 0.51 10.45 -6.69
N CYS A 137 -0.43 10.29 -7.62
CA CYS A 137 -0.15 9.85 -8.98
C CYS A 137 0.77 10.82 -9.73
N LEU A 138 0.60 12.14 -9.54
CA LEU A 138 1.45 13.15 -10.16
C LEU A 138 2.90 13.03 -9.70
N CYS A 139 3.13 12.88 -8.39
CA CYS A 139 4.46 12.76 -7.80
C CYS A 139 5.13 11.41 -8.08
N ALA A 140 4.37 10.33 -8.29
CA ALA A 140 4.91 9.04 -8.69
C ALA A 140 5.42 9.08 -10.15
N ILE A 141 6.40 8.24 -10.49
CA ILE A 141 6.78 8.01 -11.90
C ILE A 141 5.93 6.89 -12.48
N ASN A 142 5.82 5.79 -11.74
CA ASN A 142 5.03 4.63 -12.14
C ASN A 142 3.86 4.47 -11.19
N VAL A 143 2.67 4.33 -11.76
CA VAL A 143 1.43 4.03 -11.04
C VAL A 143 0.97 2.64 -11.46
N ILE A 144 0.85 1.73 -10.51
CA ILE A 144 0.54 0.32 -10.74
C ILE A 144 -0.79 0.00 -10.04
N PRO A 145 -1.90 -0.11 -10.76
CA PRO A 145 -3.15 -0.59 -10.19
C PRO A 145 -3.02 -2.05 -9.75
N GLU A 146 -3.52 -2.38 -8.57
CA GLU A 146 -3.53 -3.74 -8.03
C GLU A 146 -4.40 -4.70 -8.84
N GLY A 147 -5.39 -4.18 -9.56
CA GLY A 147 -6.28 -4.99 -10.39
C GLY A 147 -7.06 -4.16 -11.41
N HIS A 148 -7.76 -4.85 -12.31
CA HIS A 148 -8.52 -4.20 -13.38
C HIS A 148 -9.63 -3.27 -12.88
N GLY A 149 -10.30 -3.59 -11.75
CA GLY A 149 -11.30 -2.72 -11.16
C GLY A 149 -10.71 -1.37 -10.74
N VAL A 150 -9.55 -1.38 -10.07
CA VAL A 150 -8.83 -0.16 -9.69
C VAL A 150 -8.37 0.61 -10.92
N LEU A 151 -7.85 -0.08 -11.94
CA LEU A 151 -7.44 0.53 -13.21
C LEU A 151 -8.61 1.28 -13.85
N HIS A 152 -9.75 0.64 -14.02
CA HIS A 152 -10.94 1.25 -14.60
C HIS A 152 -11.43 2.47 -13.81
N CYS A 153 -11.41 2.40 -12.50
CA CYS A 153 -11.79 3.54 -11.65
C CYS A 153 -10.84 4.73 -11.78
N LEU A 154 -9.53 4.49 -11.83
CA LEU A 154 -8.53 5.54 -12.04
C LEU A 154 -8.72 6.25 -13.38
N GLN A 155 -9.05 5.50 -14.45
CA GLN A 155 -9.33 6.04 -15.79
C GLN A 155 -10.65 6.79 -15.83
N ALA A 156 -11.74 6.17 -15.37
CA ALA A 156 -13.09 6.74 -15.42
C ALA A 156 -13.19 8.04 -14.59
N ASP A 157 -12.50 8.10 -13.46
CA ASP A 157 -12.48 9.29 -12.59
C ASP A 157 -11.44 10.34 -12.99
N GLY A 158 -10.66 10.13 -14.05
CA GLY A 158 -9.64 11.05 -14.53
C GLY A 158 -8.59 11.36 -13.45
N ILE A 159 -8.16 10.34 -12.71
CA ILE A 159 -7.20 10.53 -11.61
C ILE A 159 -5.80 10.76 -12.16
N THR A 160 -5.43 10.05 -13.21
CA THR A 160 -4.10 10.19 -13.85
C THR A 160 -4.19 9.90 -15.35
N HIS A 161 -3.35 10.58 -16.13
CA HIS A 161 -3.14 10.32 -17.56
C HIS A 161 -1.89 9.47 -17.83
N LYS A 162 -1.20 9.01 -16.77
CA LYS A 162 -0.05 8.12 -16.91
C LYS A 162 -0.48 6.76 -17.43
N PRO A 163 0.38 6.07 -18.18
CA PRO A 163 0.13 4.69 -18.57
C PRO A 163 -0.11 3.83 -17.34
N LEU A 164 -1.23 3.12 -17.31
CA LEU A 164 -1.60 2.21 -16.24
C LEU A 164 -1.53 0.78 -16.75
N ARG A 165 -0.90 -0.08 -15.97
CA ARG A 165 -0.80 -1.51 -16.27
C ARG A 165 -0.99 -2.33 -15.01
N VAL A 166 -1.90 -3.29 -15.05
CA VAL A 166 -1.97 -4.35 -14.05
C VAL A 166 -0.85 -5.34 -14.33
N ILE A 167 -0.10 -5.71 -13.30
CA ILE A 167 1.01 -6.67 -13.42
C ILE A 167 0.45 -8.07 -13.22
N TYR A 168 0.67 -8.95 -14.19
CA TYR A 168 0.11 -10.31 -14.23
C TYR A 168 -1.41 -10.31 -13.99
N ASN A 169 -1.87 -11.07 -13.03
CA ASN A 169 -3.30 -11.19 -12.68
C ASN A 169 -3.74 -10.15 -11.62
N GLY A 170 -2.88 -9.20 -11.29
CA GLY A 170 -3.11 -8.26 -10.20
C GLY A 170 -2.64 -8.81 -8.86
N ASN A 171 -3.13 -8.17 -7.77
CA ASN A 171 -2.70 -8.40 -6.40
C ASN A 171 -1.26 -7.90 -6.12
N ILE A 172 -1.04 -7.46 -4.89
CA ILE A 172 0.25 -6.87 -4.49
C ILE A 172 1.34 -7.91 -4.21
N ASN A 173 0.96 -9.13 -3.79
CA ASN A 173 1.91 -10.15 -3.34
C ASN A 173 1.51 -11.60 -3.68
N GLY A 174 0.37 -11.81 -4.37
CA GLY A 174 -0.14 -13.14 -4.64
C GLY A 174 -0.78 -13.83 -3.42
N VAL A 175 -1.08 -15.10 -3.57
CA VAL A 175 -1.66 -15.97 -2.54
C VAL A 175 -0.83 -17.25 -2.49
N ASP A 176 -0.53 -17.70 -1.28
CA ASP A 176 0.13 -19.01 -1.04
C ASP A 176 -0.88 -20.13 -1.27
N THR A 177 -0.83 -20.73 -2.45
CA THR A 177 -1.76 -21.78 -2.87
C THR A 177 -1.51 -23.13 -2.16
N GLU A 178 -0.32 -23.32 -1.61
CA GLU A 178 -0.02 -24.52 -0.80
C GLU A 178 -0.64 -24.41 0.60
N PHE A 179 -0.57 -23.20 1.18
CA PHE A 179 -1.20 -22.93 2.48
C PHE A 179 -2.74 -22.92 2.37
N PHE A 180 -3.29 -22.31 1.31
CA PHE A 180 -4.73 -22.20 1.07
C PHE A 180 -5.27 -23.29 0.13
N LYS A 181 -4.63 -24.46 0.08
CA LYS A 181 -5.16 -25.55 -0.72
C LYS A 181 -6.48 -26.06 -0.15
N LYS A 182 -7.35 -26.49 -1.07
CA LYS A 182 -8.59 -27.15 -0.68
C LYS A 182 -8.27 -28.48 0.04
N GLU A 183 -8.75 -28.63 1.25
CA GLU A 183 -8.77 -29.94 1.91
C GLU A 183 -9.82 -30.82 1.22
N GLU A 184 -9.64 -32.14 1.30
CA GLU A 184 -10.61 -33.10 0.77
C GLU A 184 -12.01 -32.79 1.33
N SER A 185 -13.00 -32.77 0.43
CA SER A 185 -14.32 -32.30 0.77
C SER A 185 -14.96 -33.17 1.85
N ILE A 186 -15.15 -32.61 3.04
CA ILE A 186 -16.07 -33.16 4.03
C ILE A 186 -17.48 -33.01 3.42
N PRO A 187 -18.28 -34.08 3.32
CA PRO A 187 -19.66 -33.95 2.86
C PRO A 187 -20.42 -33.00 3.79
N HIS A 188 -20.96 -31.94 3.24
CA HIS A 188 -21.76 -30.99 4.00
C HIS A 188 -23.23 -31.14 3.61
N GLU A 189 -24.10 -31.36 4.59
CA GLU A 189 -25.56 -31.39 4.42
C GLU A 189 -26.15 -29.98 4.19
N SER A 190 -25.35 -28.93 4.44
CA SER A 190 -25.77 -27.52 4.31
C SER A 190 -24.66 -26.64 3.74
N TYR A 191 -25.06 -25.53 3.09
CA TYR A 191 -24.13 -24.50 2.63
C TYR A 191 -23.70 -23.61 3.80
N THR A 192 -22.40 -23.44 3.98
CA THR A 192 -21.82 -22.53 4.97
C THR A 192 -21.24 -21.30 4.26
N PHE A 193 -21.76 -20.12 4.60
CA PHE A 193 -21.20 -18.84 4.13
C PHE A 193 -20.28 -18.26 5.18
N ILE A 194 -19.07 -17.87 4.79
CA ILE A 194 -18.11 -17.22 5.68
C ILE A 194 -17.86 -15.78 5.20
N PHE A 195 -17.87 -14.85 6.15
CA PHE A 195 -17.46 -13.47 5.91
C PHE A 195 -16.14 -13.18 6.63
N VAL A 196 -15.12 -12.83 5.84
CA VAL A 196 -13.80 -12.44 6.36
C VAL A 196 -13.54 -10.97 6.03
N GLY A 197 -13.51 -10.12 7.03
CA GLY A 197 -13.30 -8.69 6.84
C GLY A 197 -13.67 -7.85 8.05
N ARG A 198 -13.43 -6.54 7.94
CA ARG A 198 -13.88 -5.59 8.97
C ARG A 198 -15.40 -5.45 8.93
N ILE A 199 -16.02 -5.41 10.10
CA ILE A 199 -17.48 -5.17 10.21
C ILE A 199 -17.74 -3.67 10.04
N VAL A 200 -17.76 -3.21 8.79
CA VAL A 200 -18.03 -1.83 8.41
C VAL A 200 -18.94 -1.80 7.18
N ARG A 201 -19.69 -0.72 7.01
CA ARG A 201 -20.74 -0.61 5.99
C ARG A 201 -20.22 -0.79 4.56
N ASP A 202 -19.03 -0.29 4.26
CA ASP A 202 -18.37 -0.39 2.94
C ASP A 202 -17.95 -1.82 2.57
N LYS A 203 -17.99 -2.77 3.52
CA LYS A 203 -17.73 -4.20 3.28
C LYS A 203 -18.99 -5.01 2.96
N GLY A 204 -20.16 -4.40 3.00
CA GLY A 204 -21.39 -5.01 2.48
C GLY A 204 -22.00 -6.12 3.35
N ILE A 205 -21.57 -6.31 4.61
CA ILE A 205 -22.09 -7.37 5.48
C ILE A 205 -23.61 -7.26 5.66
N GLN A 206 -24.16 -6.05 5.64
CA GLN A 206 -25.60 -5.81 5.69
C GLN A 206 -26.37 -6.42 4.49
N ASN A 207 -25.71 -6.67 3.36
CA ASN A 207 -26.32 -7.32 2.21
C ASN A 207 -26.39 -8.83 2.41
N LEU A 208 -25.39 -9.41 3.09
CA LEU A 208 -25.39 -10.83 3.44
C LEU A 208 -26.49 -11.18 4.45
N CYS A 209 -26.79 -10.29 5.40
CA CYS A 209 -27.84 -10.50 6.40
C CYS A 209 -29.27 -10.27 5.86
N ARG A 210 -29.43 -9.88 4.60
CA ARG A 210 -30.74 -9.66 3.95
C ARG A 210 -31.14 -10.79 2.99
N LEU A 211 -30.27 -11.77 2.84
CA LEU A 211 -30.55 -13.03 2.13
C LEU A 211 -31.19 -14.06 3.07
#